data_96001b63ebbb6b62913e3cde65d6084c
#
_entry.id   96001b63ebbb6b62913e3cde65d6084c
#
_cell.length_a   1.000
_cell.length_b   1.000
_cell.length_c   1.000
_cell.angle_alpha   90.00
_cell.angle_beta   90.00
_cell.angle_gamma   90.00
#
_symmetry.space_group_name_H-M   'P 1'
#
loop_
_entity.id
_entity.type
_entity.pdbx_description
1 polymer ?
#
loop_
_entity_poly.entity_id
_entity_poly.type
_entity_poly.pdbx_seq_one_letter_code
_entity_poly.pdbx_strand_id
1 'polypeptide(L)'
;MLFLSVTRHGHARSGRAEEAAKVRTMKSLKIICPNGHLGFAPLKVDSFRLGVAAKPDYIAADSGSDDVGPVPLGSDGCASPRAWQEHDLEHMLLAARELNVPMIIGSAGDTGTNSRVDMYVDIIRQLAKKHGLAPFKLGWFHSEVDKELVRSRIRGGSPIEGLDERPALTEEELDATDRIVAMAGVHPYVELLKAGCDVIIGGRSSDSAVFAAPALFHGFPADQAYYLGKVLECASFCAEPYGGKETVMGEISHDDVKVTAMHPVQRCTPASVAGHAMYERSNPYDEFVAGGRLDMRDCVYEQISEKTTRITGARFIPADAVRVKLEGAGKLGERFVGIAGVRDPYTIAHIDEVIAWARQAVVDRFGPDGWELHYNVFGRDGIMGPLEPLRDTPGHELCVVVQGIAPTKEMAEEVAMTGTRQMFYARLPDVKGTAGSVSFVLDEVLPASAGYRWTLNHTMAVDDLMDLFRTAFETVGTPAHA
;
A
#
# COMPACT_ATOMS: atom_id res chain seq x y z
N MET A 1 25.57 5.03 -21.27
CA MET A 1 26.88 4.39 -21.08
C MET A 1 27.75 5.30 -20.24
N LEU A 2 27.62 5.24 -18.92
CA LEU A 2 28.55 5.90 -17.98
C LEU A 2 28.50 5.10 -16.66
N PHE A 3 29.45 4.16 -16.55
CA PHE A 3 29.80 3.53 -15.28
C PHE A 3 30.88 4.38 -14.63
N LEU A 4 30.58 5.02 -13.51
CA LEU A 4 31.59 5.66 -12.66
C LEU A 4 32.32 4.58 -11.87
N SER A 5 33.62 4.44 -12.14
CA SER A 5 34.54 3.61 -11.39
C SER A 5 34.92 4.32 -10.07
N VAL A 6 34.58 3.71 -8.95
CA VAL A 6 35.11 4.08 -7.63
C VAL A 6 36.25 3.12 -7.31
N THR A 7 37.47 3.69 -7.20
CA THR A 7 38.69 3.00 -6.80
C THR A 7 38.64 2.60 -5.33
N ARG A 8 38.71 1.32 -5.05
CA ARG A 8 38.86 0.73 -3.71
C ARG A 8 40.32 0.77 -3.26
N HIS A 9 40.55 1.20 -2.02
CA HIS A 9 41.76 0.86 -1.26
C HIS A 9 41.56 -0.51 -0.62
N GLY A 10 42.54 -1.38 -0.88
CA GLY A 10 42.44 -2.79 -0.56
C GLY A 10 42.73 -3.13 0.91
N HIS A 11 42.03 -4.18 1.37
CA HIS A 11 42.57 -5.11 2.36
C HIS A 11 42.35 -6.53 1.85
N ALA A 12 43.43 -7.22 1.59
CA ALA A 12 43.45 -8.59 1.14
C ALA A 12 42.89 -9.55 2.21
N ARG A 13 41.91 -10.37 1.85
CA ARG A 13 41.63 -11.68 2.44
C ARG A 13 41.34 -12.69 1.35
N SER A 14 42.02 -13.80 1.48
CA SER A 14 42.13 -14.93 0.58
C SER A 14 40.83 -15.66 0.28
N GLY A 15 40.61 -15.94 -1.01
CA GLY A 15 40.18 -17.22 -1.57
C GLY A 15 38.82 -17.80 -1.17
N ARG A 16 37.81 -17.43 -1.96
CA ARG A 16 36.83 -18.34 -2.60
C ARG A 16 36.16 -17.51 -3.67
N ALA A 17 36.36 -17.87 -4.94
CA ALA A 17 35.61 -17.29 -6.04
C ALA A 17 34.14 -17.67 -5.88
N GLU A 18 33.31 -16.71 -5.43
CA GLU A 18 31.87 -16.80 -5.54
C GLU A 18 31.54 -16.75 -7.03
N GLU A 19 30.91 -17.80 -7.50
CA GLU A 19 30.34 -17.88 -8.84
C GLU A 19 29.16 -16.90 -8.87
N ALA A 20 29.43 -15.65 -9.30
CA ALA A 20 28.40 -14.66 -9.55
C ALA A 20 27.42 -15.26 -10.57
N ALA A 21 26.16 -15.37 -10.22
CA ALA A 21 25.12 -15.87 -11.10
C ALA A 21 25.21 -15.12 -12.44
N LYS A 22 25.54 -15.83 -13.52
CA LYS A 22 25.63 -15.24 -14.87
C LYS A 22 24.25 -14.74 -15.24
N VAL A 23 24.08 -13.43 -15.29
CA VAL A 23 22.87 -12.80 -15.83
C VAL A 23 22.66 -13.32 -17.25
N ARG A 24 21.62 -14.13 -17.43
CA ARG A 24 21.27 -14.70 -18.72
C ARG A 24 20.61 -13.61 -19.55
N THR A 25 21.17 -13.23 -20.67
CA THR A 25 20.53 -12.33 -21.64
C THR A 25 19.26 -12.99 -22.16
N MET A 26 18.09 -12.50 -21.71
CA MET A 26 16.77 -13.00 -22.10
C MET A 26 16.23 -12.14 -23.24
N LYS A 27 15.49 -12.76 -24.19
CA LYS A 27 14.76 -12.00 -25.23
C LYS A 27 13.49 -11.37 -24.71
N SER A 28 12.81 -12.05 -23.79
CA SER A 28 11.66 -11.56 -23.05
C SER A 28 11.64 -12.17 -21.65
N LEU A 29 10.91 -11.55 -20.75
CA LEU A 29 10.70 -11.99 -19.37
C LEU A 29 9.21 -11.96 -19.07
N LYS A 30 8.66 -13.01 -18.45
CA LYS A 30 7.26 -13.13 -18.06
C LYS A 30 7.12 -13.10 -16.55
N ILE A 31 6.24 -12.24 -16.07
CA ILE A 31 5.89 -12.15 -14.65
C ILE A 31 4.39 -12.32 -14.50
N ILE A 32 3.92 -13.19 -13.60
CA ILE A 32 2.52 -13.21 -13.20
C ILE A 32 2.32 -12.48 -11.87
N CYS A 33 1.26 -11.67 -11.83
CA CYS A 33 0.72 -11.08 -10.61
C CYS A 33 -0.64 -11.70 -10.32
N PRO A 34 -0.82 -12.40 -9.17
CA PRO A 34 -2.03 -13.15 -8.91
C PRO A 34 -3.25 -12.26 -8.58
N ASN A 35 -3.04 -11.09 -7.97
CA ASN A 35 -4.17 -10.31 -7.44
C ASN A 35 -3.93 -8.81 -7.20
N GLY A 36 -2.78 -8.26 -7.49
CA GLY A 36 -2.40 -6.90 -7.10
C GLY A 36 -2.04 -6.85 -5.60
N HIS A 37 -2.93 -6.41 -4.72
CA HIS A 37 -2.70 -6.39 -3.27
C HIS A 37 -2.94 -7.77 -2.64
N LEU A 38 -1.85 -8.45 -2.28
CA LEU A 38 -1.86 -9.78 -1.68
C LEU A 38 -2.46 -9.73 -0.26
N GLY A 39 -3.36 -10.66 0.06
CA GLY A 39 -3.96 -10.76 1.38
C GLY A 39 -5.18 -9.85 1.61
N PHE A 40 -5.40 -8.79 0.81
CA PHE A 40 -6.57 -7.92 0.93
C PHE A 40 -7.88 -8.63 0.57
N ALA A 41 -7.83 -9.53 -0.41
CA ALA A 41 -8.83 -10.56 -0.67
C ALA A 41 -8.09 -11.78 -1.26
N PRO A 42 -8.51 -13.02 -0.95
CA PRO A 42 -7.82 -14.21 -1.43
C PRO A 42 -7.70 -14.23 -2.95
N LEU A 43 -6.53 -14.62 -3.46
CA LEU A 43 -6.29 -14.80 -4.90
C LEU A 43 -7.27 -15.82 -5.49
N LYS A 44 -7.59 -15.69 -6.77
CA LYS A 44 -8.45 -16.62 -7.51
C LYS A 44 -7.62 -17.77 -8.06
N VAL A 45 -7.74 -18.93 -7.41
CA VAL A 45 -6.91 -20.12 -7.70
C VAL A 45 -6.99 -20.53 -9.16
N ASP A 46 -8.16 -20.48 -9.79
CA ASP A 46 -8.35 -20.93 -11.17
C ASP A 46 -7.57 -20.09 -12.17
N SER A 47 -7.68 -18.75 -12.12
CA SER A 47 -6.90 -17.88 -13.01
C SER A 47 -5.40 -17.90 -12.66
N PHE A 48 -5.06 -18.06 -11.39
CA PHE A 48 -3.68 -18.22 -10.97
C PHE A 48 -3.04 -19.48 -11.56
N ARG A 49 -3.74 -20.63 -11.53
CA ARG A 49 -3.26 -21.87 -12.15
C ARG A 49 -3.11 -21.76 -13.67
N LEU A 50 -3.98 -21.00 -14.34
CA LEU A 50 -3.79 -20.69 -15.77
C LEU A 50 -2.54 -19.83 -16.00
N GLY A 51 -2.26 -18.87 -15.12
CA GLY A 51 -1.01 -18.11 -15.14
C GLY A 51 0.22 -18.97 -14.93
N VAL A 52 0.19 -19.91 -13.97
CA VAL A 52 1.27 -20.90 -13.74
C VAL A 52 1.49 -21.79 -14.97
N ALA A 53 0.41 -22.23 -15.61
CA ALA A 53 0.49 -23.05 -16.82
C ALA A 53 1.12 -22.31 -18.03
N ALA A 54 1.08 -20.97 -18.04
CA ALA A 54 1.77 -20.14 -19.03
C ALA A 54 3.30 -20.08 -18.85
N LYS A 55 3.82 -20.75 -17.81
CA LYS A 55 5.25 -20.85 -17.46
C LYS A 55 5.93 -19.48 -17.37
N PRO A 56 5.57 -18.67 -16.39
CA PRO A 56 6.24 -17.40 -16.11
C PRO A 56 7.67 -17.64 -15.63
N ASP A 57 8.51 -16.62 -15.77
CA ASP A 57 9.88 -16.60 -15.23
C ASP A 57 9.91 -16.13 -13.77
N TYR A 58 8.87 -15.38 -13.32
CA TYR A 58 8.69 -14.86 -11.97
C TYR A 58 7.23 -14.91 -11.55
N ILE A 59 7.01 -15.09 -10.24
CA ILE A 59 5.72 -14.90 -9.57
C ILE A 59 5.90 -13.75 -8.59
N ALA A 60 5.18 -12.65 -8.76
CA ALA A 60 5.37 -11.47 -7.94
C ALA A 60 4.02 -10.83 -7.54
N ALA A 61 3.96 -10.27 -6.35
CA ALA A 61 2.84 -9.46 -5.88
C ALA A 61 3.32 -8.39 -4.91
N ASP A 62 2.68 -7.22 -4.93
CA ASP A 62 2.73 -6.32 -3.80
C ASP A 62 1.73 -6.77 -2.72
N SER A 63 1.99 -6.42 -1.46
CA SER A 63 1.14 -6.80 -0.33
C SER A 63 0.76 -5.60 0.54
N GLY A 64 1.01 -4.37 0.10
CA GLY A 64 0.74 -3.18 0.90
C GLY A 64 0.25 -2.01 0.08
N SER A 65 -0.47 -1.12 0.77
CA SER A 65 -0.95 0.14 0.22
C SER A 65 -1.17 1.13 1.36
N ASP A 66 -0.97 2.43 1.10
CA ASP A 66 -1.40 3.51 1.99
C ASP A 66 -2.93 3.73 1.95
N ASP A 67 -3.64 3.17 0.96
CA ASP A 67 -5.11 3.16 0.87
C ASP A 67 -5.79 2.47 2.06
N VAL A 68 -5.10 1.54 2.75
CA VAL A 68 -5.63 0.91 3.97
C VAL A 68 -5.70 1.87 5.16
N GLY A 69 -5.19 3.10 5.00
CA GLY A 69 -5.17 4.14 6.01
C GLY A 69 -4.02 4.01 7.02
N PRO A 70 -3.90 4.97 7.96
CA PRO A 70 -2.75 5.06 8.88
C PRO A 70 -2.78 4.04 10.03
N VAL A 71 -3.93 3.41 10.30
CA VAL A 71 -4.09 2.50 11.45
C VAL A 71 -3.12 1.32 11.41
N PRO A 72 -2.99 0.56 10.30
CA PRO A 72 -2.09 -0.59 10.26
C PRO A 72 -0.63 -0.18 10.49
N LEU A 73 -0.16 0.91 9.88
CA LEU A 73 1.21 1.40 10.08
C LEU A 73 1.44 1.83 11.52
N GLY A 74 0.60 2.70 12.07
CA GLY A 74 0.78 3.24 13.42
C GLY A 74 0.69 2.18 14.50
N SER A 75 -0.26 1.25 14.39
CA SER A 75 -0.48 0.17 15.37
C SER A 75 0.43 -1.04 15.19
N ASP A 76 1.24 -1.10 14.15
CA ASP A 76 1.98 -2.30 13.73
C ASP A 76 1.04 -3.49 13.45
N GLY A 77 -0.11 -3.20 12.87
CA GLY A 77 -1.14 -4.17 12.55
C GLY A 77 -1.15 -4.58 11.08
N CYS A 78 -2.18 -5.36 10.73
CA CYS A 78 -2.56 -5.66 9.36
C CYS A 78 -4.02 -5.25 9.14
N ALA A 79 -4.34 -4.74 7.96
CA ALA A 79 -5.71 -4.58 7.48
C ALA A 79 -6.26 -5.92 7.00
N SER A 80 -5.40 -6.75 6.42
CA SER A 80 -5.74 -8.05 5.84
C SER A 80 -5.71 -9.16 6.90
N PRO A 81 -6.70 -10.08 6.91
CA PRO A 81 -6.68 -11.24 7.80
C PRO A 81 -5.47 -12.14 7.52
N ARG A 82 -4.79 -12.58 8.57
CA ARG A 82 -3.61 -13.46 8.48
C ARG A 82 -3.90 -14.73 7.65
N ALA A 83 -5.07 -15.33 7.81
CA ALA A 83 -5.46 -16.54 7.08
C ALA A 83 -5.52 -16.33 5.55
N TRP A 84 -5.85 -15.11 5.09
CA TRP A 84 -5.86 -14.78 3.67
C TRP A 84 -4.45 -14.58 3.14
N GLN A 85 -3.58 -13.96 3.94
CA GLN A 85 -2.16 -13.81 3.61
C GLN A 85 -1.47 -15.18 3.52
N GLU A 86 -1.71 -16.07 4.48
CA GLU A 86 -1.18 -17.44 4.46
C GLU A 86 -1.68 -18.24 3.25
N HIS A 87 -2.97 -18.12 2.90
CA HIS A 87 -3.55 -18.75 1.72
C HIS A 87 -2.83 -18.33 0.44
N ASP A 88 -2.66 -17.02 0.25
CA ASP A 88 -2.06 -16.50 -0.96
C ASP A 88 -0.57 -16.87 -1.05
N LEU A 89 0.18 -16.72 0.04
CA LEU A 89 1.59 -17.10 0.12
C LEU A 89 1.79 -18.60 -0.13
N GLU A 90 0.90 -19.46 0.37
CA GLU A 90 0.96 -20.91 0.15
C GLU A 90 0.84 -21.25 -1.34
N HIS A 91 -0.19 -20.70 -2.01
CA HIS A 91 -0.39 -20.94 -3.45
C HIS A 91 0.80 -20.43 -4.30
N MET A 92 1.29 -19.23 -4.00
CA MET A 92 2.42 -18.64 -4.73
C MET A 92 3.72 -19.41 -4.51
N LEU A 93 4.03 -19.77 -3.26
CA LEU A 93 5.24 -20.51 -2.90
C LEU A 93 5.25 -21.89 -3.59
N LEU A 94 4.16 -22.63 -3.52
CA LEU A 94 4.08 -23.95 -4.14
C LEU A 94 4.25 -23.87 -5.66
N ALA A 95 3.61 -22.90 -6.31
CA ALA A 95 3.76 -22.69 -7.75
C ALA A 95 5.19 -22.26 -8.13
N ALA A 96 5.82 -21.38 -7.36
CA ALA A 96 7.19 -20.95 -7.59
C ALA A 96 8.18 -22.12 -7.46
N ARG A 97 7.99 -23.00 -6.48
CA ARG A 97 8.83 -24.20 -6.30
C ARG A 97 8.55 -25.27 -7.37
N GLU A 98 7.29 -25.43 -7.79
CA GLU A 98 6.90 -26.32 -8.90
C GLU A 98 7.60 -25.93 -10.22
N LEU A 99 7.59 -24.63 -10.54
CA LEU A 99 8.20 -24.08 -11.75
C LEU A 99 9.71 -23.86 -11.63
N ASN A 100 10.27 -23.92 -10.41
CA ASN A 100 11.64 -23.52 -10.09
C ASN A 100 11.97 -22.09 -10.56
N VAL A 101 11.07 -21.15 -10.25
CA VAL A 101 11.20 -19.71 -10.54
C VAL A 101 11.18 -18.88 -9.24
N PRO A 102 11.77 -17.68 -9.23
CA PRO A 102 11.71 -16.83 -8.05
C PRO A 102 10.29 -16.31 -7.75
N MET A 103 10.00 -16.17 -6.43
CA MET A 103 8.82 -15.49 -5.89
C MET A 103 9.23 -14.19 -5.20
N ILE A 104 8.58 -13.08 -5.51
CA ILE A 104 8.88 -11.77 -4.93
C ILE A 104 7.61 -11.16 -4.35
N ILE A 105 7.67 -10.75 -3.08
CA ILE A 105 6.57 -10.07 -2.39
C ILE A 105 7.07 -8.71 -1.90
N GLY A 106 6.33 -7.64 -2.22
CA GLY A 106 6.57 -6.29 -1.72
C GLY A 106 5.69 -5.96 -0.53
N SER A 107 6.07 -4.95 0.23
CA SER A 107 5.28 -4.32 1.29
C SER A 107 4.59 -5.31 2.23
N ALA A 108 5.32 -6.32 2.72
CA ALA A 108 4.80 -7.46 3.46
C ALA A 108 3.81 -7.06 4.56
N GLY A 109 2.64 -7.71 4.61
CA GLY A 109 1.64 -7.55 5.65
C GLY A 109 1.02 -6.15 5.71
N ASP A 110 0.62 -5.62 4.56
CA ASP A 110 -0.03 -4.33 4.29
C ASP A 110 0.88 -3.10 4.45
N THR A 111 1.84 -3.11 5.35
CA THR A 111 2.64 -1.92 5.72
C THR A 111 4.12 -2.04 5.48
N GLY A 112 4.64 -3.27 5.31
CA GLY A 112 6.07 -3.51 5.16
C GLY A 112 6.91 -3.14 6.38
N THR A 113 6.32 -3.02 7.59
CA THR A 113 7.08 -2.83 8.83
C THR A 113 7.97 -4.05 9.09
N ASN A 114 9.00 -3.89 9.91
CA ASN A 114 9.93 -4.98 10.19
C ASN A 114 9.22 -6.20 10.74
N SER A 115 8.27 -6.02 11.66
CA SER A 115 7.47 -7.11 12.24
C SER A 115 6.58 -7.82 11.21
N ARG A 116 6.09 -7.10 10.18
CA ARG A 116 5.29 -7.69 9.11
C ARG A 116 6.14 -8.48 8.12
N VAL A 117 7.35 -7.99 7.82
CA VAL A 117 8.36 -8.76 7.07
C VAL A 117 8.70 -10.05 7.80
N ASP A 118 9.02 -9.96 9.09
CA ASP A 118 9.35 -11.13 9.92
C ASP A 118 8.19 -12.13 9.98
N MET A 119 6.96 -11.66 10.08
CA MET A 119 5.76 -12.51 10.02
C MET A 119 5.68 -13.28 8.69
N TYR A 120 5.93 -12.64 7.55
CA TYR A 120 5.91 -13.30 6.25
C TYR A 120 7.05 -14.31 6.10
N VAL A 121 8.24 -13.96 6.54
CA VAL A 121 9.40 -14.85 6.60
C VAL A 121 9.06 -16.11 7.42
N ASP A 122 8.40 -15.96 8.57
CA ASP A 122 7.98 -17.08 9.40
C ASP A 122 6.88 -17.92 8.74
N ILE A 123 5.92 -17.31 8.03
CA ILE A 123 4.92 -18.04 7.24
C ILE A 123 5.62 -18.89 6.16
N ILE A 124 6.59 -18.34 5.42
CA ILE A 124 7.34 -19.09 4.41
C ILE A 124 8.10 -20.28 5.03
N ARG A 125 8.74 -20.08 6.19
CA ARG A 125 9.41 -21.17 6.93
C ARG A 125 8.43 -22.30 7.32
N GLN A 126 7.27 -21.92 7.83
CA GLN A 126 6.22 -22.87 8.24
C GLN A 126 5.65 -23.62 7.02
N LEU A 127 5.39 -22.94 5.92
CA LEU A 127 4.92 -23.54 4.67
C LEU A 127 5.96 -24.48 4.05
N ALA A 128 7.23 -24.10 4.07
CA ALA A 128 8.32 -24.96 3.58
C ALA A 128 8.39 -26.27 4.40
N LYS A 129 8.26 -26.18 5.72
CA LYS A 129 8.19 -27.35 6.61
C LYS A 129 6.92 -28.19 6.39
N LYS A 130 5.75 -27.53 6.31
CA LYS A 130 4.43 -28.16 6.09
C LYS A 130 4.42 -29.03 4.84
N HIS A 131 5.02 -28.54 3.77
CA HIS A 131 5.02 -29.20 2.46
C HIS A 131 6.31 -29.98 2.16
N GLY A 132 7.25 -30.05 3.10
CA GLY A 132 8.51 -30.77 2.89
C GLY A 132 9.29 -30.27 1.68
N LEU A 133 9.30 -28.95 1.43
CA LEU A 133 9.95 -28.40 0.25
C LEU A 133 11.46 -28.62 0.27
N ALA A 134 12.03 -28.91 -0.90
CA ALA A 134 13.47 -28.95 -1.10
C ALA A 134 14.13 -27.61 -0.70
N PRO A 135 15.40 -27.58 -0.27
CA PRO A 135 16.08 -26.37 0.13
C PRO A 135 16.03 -25.27 -0.93
N PHE A 136 15.73 -24.04 -0.51
CA PHE A 136 15.74 -22.84 -1.31
C PHE A 136 16.25 -21.65 -0.50
N LYS A 137 16.69 -20.59 -1.15
CA LYS A 137 17.21 -19.39 -0.52
C LYS A 137 16.10 -18.36 -0.34
N LEU A 138 15.78 -18.07 0.93
CA LEU A 138 14.83 -17.05 1.35
C LEU A 138 15.60 -15.78 1.71
N GLY A 139 15.30 -14.67 1.01
CA GLY A 139 15.84 -13.34 1.28
C GLY A 139 14.75 -12.39 1.75
N TRP A 140 15.14 -11.38 2.53
CA TRP A 140 14.23 -10.31 2.93
C TRP A 140 14.99 -9.01 3.18
N PHE A 141 14.27 -7.90 3.24
CA PHE A 141 14.80 -6.63 3.73
C PHE A 141 13.79 -5.90 4.60
N HIS A 142 14.31 -5.14 5.55
CA HIS A 142 13.58 -4.27 6.45
C HIS A 142 13.59 -2.83 5.94
N SER A 143 12.55 -2.04 6.26
CA SER A 143 12.35 -0.67 5.79
C SER A 143 11.93 0.33 6.88
N GLU A 144 11.81 -0.09 8.15
CA GLU A 144 11.56 0.87 9.23
C GLU A 144 12.77 1.80 9.42
N VAL A 145 12.46 3.07 9.67
CA VAL A 145 13.46 4.12 9.87
C VAL A 145 13.45 4.58 11.31
N ASP A 146 14.64 4.65 11.90
CA ASP A 146 14.83 5.18 13.24
C ASP A 146 14.47 6.69 13.29
N LYS A 147 13.61 7.08 14.24
CA LYS A 147 13.23 8.48 14.46
C LYS A 147 14.43 9.38 14.73
N GLU A 148 15.47 8.88 15.42
CA GLU A 148 16.66 9.65 15.71
C GLU A 148 17.50 9.94 14.45
N LEU A 149 17.50 9.04 13.47
CA LEU A 149 18.08 9.32 12.16
C LEU A 149 17.36 10.50 11.49
N VAL A 150 16.02 10.46 11.44
CA VAL A 150 15.19 11.53 10.87
C VAL A 150 15.42 12.83 11.61
N ARG A 151 15.42 12.82 12.95
CA ARG A 151 15.68 13.98 13.81
C ARG A 151 17.07 14.58 13.55
N SER A 152 18.08 13.74 13.41
CA SER A 152 19.45 14.19 13.12
C SER A 152 19.55 14.93 11.77
N ARG A 153 18.80 14.49 10.77
CA ARG A 153 18.74 15.15 9.46
C ARG A 153 18.07 16.53 9.56
N ILE A 154 16.96 16.65 10.30
CA ILE A 154 16.28 17.93 10.55
C ILE A 154 17.25 18.91 11.24
N ARG A 155 17.90 18.49 12.33
CA ARG A 155 18.85 19.31 13.10
C ARG A 155 20.13 19.64 12.33
N GLY A 156 20.52 18.77 11.42
CA GLY A 156 21.67 18.99 10.54
C GLY A 156 21.41 19.96 9.38
N GLY A 157 20.21 20.54 9.30
CA GLY A 157 19.84 21.50 8.26
C GLY A 157 19.54 20.85 6.89
N SER A 158 19.31 19.52 6.86
CA SER A 158 18.83 18.83 5.67
C SER A 158 17.31 18.72 5.76
N PRO A 159 16.54 19.55 5.06
CA PRO A 159 15.09 19.54 5.17
C PRO A 159 14.53 18.21 4.66
N ILE A 160 13.56 17.67 5.39
CA ILE A 160 12.76 16.55 4.96
C ILE A 160 11.50 17.16 4.35
N GLU A 161 11.46 17.17 3.03
CA GLU A 161 10.47 17.92 2.26
C GLU A 161 9.15 17.17 2.18
N GLY A 162 8.04 17.88 2.41
CA GLY A 162 6.70 17.34 2.28
C GLY A 162 6.34 17.04 0.83
N LEU A 163 5.53 16.02 0.63
CA LEU A 163 4.82 15.73 -0.61
C LEU A 163 3.38 16.27 -0.52
N ASP A 164 2.73 16.46 -1.67
CA ASP A 164 1.33 16.88 -1.77
C ASP A 164 1.04 18.16 -0.97
N GLU A 165 1.88 19.20 -1.19
CA GLU A 165 1.76 20.53 -0.54
C GLU A 165 1.94 20.51 0.98
N ARG A 166 2.39 19.41 1.57
CA ARG A 166 2.76 19.39 3.00
C ARG A 166 3.98 20.25 3.28
N PRO A 167 4.02 20.92 4.44
CA PRO A 167 5.23 21.63 4.86
C PRO A 167 6.38 20.64 5.12
N ALA A 168 7.61 21.15 5.21
CA ALA A 168 8.74 20.35 5.67
C ALA A 168 8.48 19.78 7.08
N LEU A 169 8.97 18.57 7.32
CA LEU A 169 8.77 17.86 8.60
C LEU A 169 9.37 18.64 9.77
N THR A 170 8.60 18.81 10.82
CA THR A 170 9.04 19.40 12.09
C THR A 170 9.37 18.32 13.13
N GLU A 171 10.14 18.68 14.15
CA GLU A 171 10.40 17.76 15.28
C GLU A 171 9.11 17.44 16.06
N GLU A 172 8.16 18.38 16.16
CA GLU A 172 6.88 18.18 16.82
C GLU A 172 6.05 17.10 16.10
N GLU A 173 5.97 17.18 14.76
CA GLU A 173 5.27 16.15 13.97
C GLU A 173 5.98 14.80 14.03
N LEU A 174 7.32 14.82 14.05
CA LEU A 174 8.12 13.60 14.25
C LEU A 174 7.87 12.99 15.63
N ASP A 175 7.75 13.80 16.70
CA ASP A 175 7.44 13.30 18.05
C ASP A 175 6.06 12.66 18.11
N ALA A 176 5.09 13.20 17.39
CA ALA A 176 3.74 12.66 17.27
C ALA A 176 3.63 11.40 16.40
N THR A 177 4.73 10.95 15.81
CA THR A 177 4.78 9.76 14.94
C THR A 177 5.14 8.51 15.75
N ASP A 178 4.37 7.44 15.65
CA ASP A 178 4.70 6.16 16.31
C ASP A 178 5.68 5.35 15.49
N ARG A 179 5.50 5.32 14.16
CA ARG A 179 6.28 4.45 13.26
C ARG A 179 6.54 5.12 11.92
N ILE A 180 7.73 4.87 11.37
CA ILE A 180 8.18 5.41 10.08
C ILE A 180 8.69 4.26 9.23
N VAL A 181 8.29 4.20 7.97
CA VAL A 181 8.84 3.31 6.96
C VAL A 181 9.40 4.11 5.79
N ALA A 182 10.49 3.62 5.20
CA ALA A 182 11.05 4.12 3.95
C ALA A 182 10.50 3.29 2.78
N MET A 183 10.12 3.95 1.71
CA MET A 183 9.63 3.28 0.51
C MET A 183 10.79 2.85 -0.38
N ALA A 184 11.07 1.54 -0.40
CA ALA A 184 12.12 0.96 -1.22
C ALA A 184 11.79 1.04 -2.72
N GLY A 185 12.82 1.33 -3.52
CA GLY A 185 12.81 1.10 -4.95
C GLY A 185 13.28 -0.31 -5.29
N VAL A 186 13.79 -0.47 -6.50
CA VAL A 186 14.25 -1.76 -7.03
C VAL A 186 15.52 -2.32 -6.37
N HIS A 187 16.32 -1.48 -5.72
CA HIS A 187 17.69 -1.77 -5.29
C HIS A 187 17.79 -2.98 -4.34
N PRO A 188 17.05 -3.07 -3.22
CA PRO A 188 17.16 -4.20 -2.29
C PRO A 188 16.70 -5.52 -2.93
N TYR A 189 15.72 -5.48 -3.83
CA TYR A 189 15.30 -6.66 -4.59
C TYR A 189 16.38 -7.15 -5.53
N VAL A 190 17.00 -6.24 -6.29
CA VAL A 190 18.12 -6.56 -7.22
C VAL A 190 19.31 -7.11 -6.45
N GLU A 191 19.60 -6.61 -5.25
CA GLU A 191 20.67 -7.16 -4.40
C GLU A 191 20.37 -8.60 -3.98
N LEU A 192 19.15 -8.89 -3.54
CA LEU A 192 18.74 -10.23 -3.14
C LEU A 192 18.67 -11.20 -4.34
N LEU A 193 18.27 -10.72 -5.53
CA LEU A 193 18.33 -11.51 -6.77
C LEU A 193 19.76 -11.84 -7.15
N LYS A 194 20.71 -10.87 -7.04
CA LYS A 194 22.15 -11.11 -7.24
C LYS A 194 22.71 -12.11 -6.23
N ALA A 195 22.19 -12.11 -5.00
CA ALA A 195 22.53 -13.10 -4.00
C ALA A 195 21.94 -14.50 -4.31
N GLY A 196 21.12 -14.65 -5.34
CA GLY A 196 20.49 -15.91 -5.76
C GLY A 196 19.32 -16.34 -4.85
N CYS A 197 18.57 -15.39 -4.30
CA CYS A 197 17.37 -15.71 -3.51
C CYS A 197 16.25 -16.23 -4.42
N ASP A 198 15.65 -17.33 -4.03
CA ASP A 198 14.50 -17.97 -4.70
C ASP A 198 13.16 -17.38 -4.25
N VAL A 199 13.11 -16.88 -3.01
CA VAL A 199 11.97 -16.19 -2.43
C VAL A 199 12.46 -14.90 -1.79
N ILE A 200 11.79 -13.78 -2.08
CA ILE A 200 12.16 -12.46 -1.55
C ILE A 200 10.93 -11.84 -0.90
N ILE A 201 11.08 -11.42 0.37
CA ILE A 201 10.05 -10.71 1.14
C ILE A 201 10.55 -9.28 1.39
N GLY A 202 9.83 -8.31 0.87
CA GLY A 202 10.20 -6.89 0.97
C GLY A 202 9.50 -6.16 2.12
N GLY A 203 10.22 -5.20 2.72
CA GLY A 203 9.64 -4.12 3.52
C GLY A 203 8.81 -3.17 2.66
N ARG A 204 8.39 -2.02 3.19
CA ARG A 204 7.60 -1.04 2.42
C ARG A 204 8.32 -0.68 1.14
N SER A 205 7.63 -0.77 0.04
CA SER A 205 8.19 -0.63 -1.30
C SER A 205 7.27 0.23 -2.18
N SER A 206 7.85 0.86 -3.19
CA SER A 206 7.06 1.34 -4.33
C SER A 206 6.46 0.14 -5.04
N ASP A 207 5.16 0.15 -5.25
CA ASP A 207 4.39 -1.00 -5.73
C ASP A 207 4.92 -1.51 -7.07
N SER A 208 5.29 -0.60 -7.98
CA SER A 208 5.90 -0.92 -9.27
C SER A 208 7.30 -1.55 -9.16
N ALA A 209 8.05 -1.27 -8.08
CA ALA A 209 9.43 -1.74 -7.91
C ALA A 209 9.54 -3.27 -7.82
N VAL A 210 8.52 -3.91 -7.24
CA VAL A 210 8.44 -5.37 -7.08
C VAL A 210 8.55 -6.09 -8.43
N PHE A 211 7.94 -5.53 -9.47
CA PHE A 211 7.89 -6.09 -10.82
C PHE A 211 8.99 -5.54 -11.72
N ALA A 212 9.41 -4.29 -11.50
CA ALA A 212 10.50 -3.68 -12.25
C ALA A 212 11.87 -4.29 -11.89
N ALA A 213 12.07 -4.70 -10.64
CA ALA A 213 13.34 -5.23 -10.15
C ALA A 213 13.83 -6.46 -10.92
N PRO A 214 13.04 -7.53 -11.17
CA PRO A 214 13.50 -8.66 -11.99
C PRO A 214 13.80 -8.26 -13.43
N ALA A 215 13.04 -7.34 -14.03
CA ALA A 215 13.31 -6.85 -15.37
C ALA A 215 14.66 -6.11 -15.45
N LEU A 216 14.93 -5.21 -14.52
CA LEU A 216 16.20 -4.48 -14.43
C LEU A 216 17.38 -5.41 -14.09
N PHE A 217 17.16 -6.42 -13.24
CA PHE A 217 18.16 -7.44 -12.93
C PHE A 217 18.62 -8.19 -14.18
N HIS A 218 17.71 -8.48 -15.12
CA HIS A 218 18.00 -9.11 -16.40
C HIS A 218 18.46 -8.15 -17.50
N GLY A 219 18.58 -6.84 -17.22
CA GLY A 219 19.10 -5.84 -18.13
C GLY A 219 18.11 -5.28 -19.14
N PHE A 220 16.80 -5.44 -18.90
CA PHE A 220 15.78 -4.76 -19.70
C PHE A 220 15.79 -3.24 -19.46
N PRO A 221 15.39 -2.43 -20.45
CA PRO A 221 15.38 -0.97 -20.31
C PRO A 221 14.44 -0.49 -19.18
N ALA A 222 14.84 0.58 -18.51
CA ALA A 222 14.08 1.15 -17.41
C ALA A 222 12.67 1.62 -17.83
N ASP A 223 12.54 2.14 -19.06
CA ASP A 223 11.28 2.57 -19.66
C ASP A 223 10.22 1.47 -19.57
N GLN A 224 10.56 0.29 -20.09
CA GLN A 224 9.66 -0.86 -20.10
C GLN A 224 9.54 -1.52 -18.74
N ALA A 225 10.63 -1.56 -17.94
CA ALA A 225 10.63 -2.21 -16.63
C ALA A 225 9.69 -1.49 -15.64
N TYR A 226 9.76 -0.17 -15.54
CA TYR A 226 8.86 0.60 -14.68
C TYR A 226 7.43 0.64 -15.21
N TYR A 227 7.24 0.66 -16.55
CA TYR A 227 5.90 0.54 -17.11
C TYR A 227 5.27 -0.82 -16.80
N LEU A 228 6.03 -1.92 -16.93
CA LEU A 228 5.59 -3.24 -16.51
C LEU A 228 5.16 -3.24 -15.03
N GLY A 229 5.97 -2.60 -14.17
CA GLY A 229 5.66 -2.42 -12.76
C GLY A 229 4.33 -1.73 -12.55
N LYS A 230 4.12 -0.58 -13.23
CA LYS A 230 2.88 0.20 -13.13
C LYS A 230 1.62 -0.58 -13.50
N VAL A 231 1.68 -1.42 -14.51
CA VAL A 231 0.49 -2.19 -14.92
C VAL A 231 0.26 -3.46 -14.10
N LEU A 232 1.30 -4.01 -13.44
CA LEU A 232 1.17 -5.22 -12.64
C LEU A 232 0.87 -4.96 -11.15
N GLU A 233 1.15 -3.78 -10.61
CA GLU A 233 0.97 -3.47 -9.18
C GLU A 233 -0.46 -3.75 -8.68
N CYS A 234 -1.49 -3.36 -9.46
CA CYS A 234 -2.89 -3.67 -9.22
C CYS A 234 -3.50 -4.54 -10.34
N ALA A 235 -2.73 -5.43 -10.90
CA ALA A 235 -2.90 -6.24 -12.10
C ALA A 235 -4.34 -6.47 -12.58
N SER A 236 -5.27 -6.87 -11.71
CA SER A 236 -6.66 -7.19 -12.08
C SER A 236 -7.43 -6.00 -12.68
N PHE A 237 -7.02 -4.75 -12.40
CA PHE A 237 -7.61 -3.55 -13.00
C PHE A 237 -7.26 -3.37 -14.47
N CYS A 238 -6.21 -4.03 -14.98
CA CYS A 238 -5.86 -4.03 -16.40
C CYS A 238 -6.83 -4.84 -17.27
N ALA A 239 -7.76 -5.61 -16.68
CA ALA A 239 -8.59 -6.57 -17.38
C ALA A 239 -10.09 -6.24 -17.29
N GLU A 240 -10.82 -6.53 -18.37
CA GLU A 240 -12.26 -6.37 -18.44
C GLU A 240 -12.96 -7.63 -19.00
N PRO A 241 -14.24 -7.94 -18.58
CA PRO A 241 -14.94 -7.25 -17.50
C PRO A 241 -14.20 -7.42 -16.18
N TYR A 242 -14.24 -6.40 -15.31
CA TYR A 242 -13.57 -6.46 -14.02
C TYR A 242 -14.15 -7.58 -13.15
N GLY A 243 -13.30 -8.49 -12.70
CA GLY A 243 -13.68 -9.64 -11.88
C GLY A 243 -13.07 -9.65 -10.48
N GLY A 244 -12.19 -8.70 -10.17
CA GLY A 244 -11.47 -8.57 -8.91
C GLY A 244 -10.52 -9.72 -8.61
N LYS A 245 -9.25 -9.40 -8.29
CA LYS A 245 -8.25 -10.39 -7.82
C LYS A 245 -7.98 -11.56 -8.78
N GLU A 246 -8.14 -11.33 -10.08
CA GLU A 246 -7.79 -12.31 -11.11
C GLU A 246 -6.34 -12.09 -11.58
N THR A 247 -5.68 -13.19 -11.97
CA THR A 247 -4.28 -13.16 -12.38
C THR A 247 -4.07 -12.50 -13.73
N VAL A 248 -3.06 -11.65 -13.81
CA VAL A 248 -2.58 -11.02 -15.05
C VAL A 248 -1.11 -11.38 -15.25
N MET A 249 -0.72 -11.60 -16.48
CA MET A 249 0.66 -11.81 -16.89
C MET A 249 1.19 -10.59 -17.64
N GLY A 250 2.31 -10.06 -17.20
CA GLY A 250 3.12 -9.11 -17.95
C GLY A 250 4.27 -9.83 -18.65
N GLU A 251 4.53 -9.47 -19.90
CA GLU A 251 5.72 -9.88 -20.64
C GLU A 251 6.47 -8.64 -21.11
N ILE A 252 7.76 -8.54 -20.78
CA ILE A 252 8.64 -7.45 -21.19
C ILE A 252 9.64 -7.94 -22.22
N SER A 253 9.87 -7.12 -23.23
CA SER A 253 11.00 -7.22 -24.17
C SER A 253 11.83 -5.94 -24.12
N HIS A 254 12.87 -5.84 -24.97
CA HIS A 254 13.62 -4.58 -25.10
C HIS A 254 12.83 -3.47 -25.79
N ASP A 255 11.77 -3.82 -26.51
CA ASP A 255 11.02 -2.90 -27.37
C ASP A 255 9.60 -2.62 -26.86
N ASP A 256 8.99 -3.54 -26.11
CA ASP A 256 7.59 -3.47 -25.71
C ASP A 256 7.30 -4.14 -24.36
N VAL A 257 6.12 -3.81 -23.82
CA VAL A 257 5.47 -4.54 -22.73
C VAL A 257 4.15 -5.10 -23.25
N LYS A 258 3.82 -6.34 -22.86
CA LYS A 258 2.54 -6.99 -23.16
C LYS A 258 1.84 -7.35 -21.87
N VAL A 259 0.53 -7.17 -21.82
CA VAL A 259 -0.29 -7.49 -20.66
C VAL A 259 -1.41 -8.43 -21.09
N THR A 260 -1.54 -9.56 -20.41
CA THR A 260 -2.45 -10.65 -20.77
C THR A 260 -3.28 -11.10 -19.58
N ALA A 261 -4.61 -11.09 -19.71
CA ALA A 261 -5.52 -11.61 -18.69
C ALA A 261 -5.49 -13.15 -18.68
N MET A 262 -5.35 -13.75 -17.48
CA MET A 262 -5.32 -15.21 -17.35
C MET A 262 -6.71 -15.82 -17.17
N HIS A 263 -7.69 -15.07 -16.63
CA HIS A 263 -9.06 -15.54 -16.52
C HIS A 263 -9.68 -15.84 -17.89
N PRO A 264 -10.48 -16.94 -18.06
CA PRO A 264 -11.00 -17.36 -19.37
C PRO A 264 -11.81 -16.31 -20.13
N VAL A 265 -12.61 -15.53 -19.42
CA VAL A 265 -13.53 -14.52 -20.00
C VAL A 265 -12.90 -13.13 -20.10
N GLN A 266 -11.96 -12.82 -19.22
CA GLN A 266 -11.33 -11.49 -19.18
C GLN A 266 -10.33 -11.29 -20.31
N ARG A 267 -10.13 -10.02 -20.65
CA ARG A 267 -9.17 -9.54 -21.64
C ARG A 267 -8.55 -8.23 -21.19
N CYS A 268 -7.28 -8.05 -21.47
CA CYS A 268 -6.62 -6.75 -21.38
C CYS A 268 -6.83 -6.03 -22.71
N THR A 269 -7.61 -4.96 -22.68
CA THR A 269 -7.86 -4.11 -23.86
C THR A 269 -7.02 -2.84 -23.80
N PRO A 270 -6.78 -2.14 -24.91
CA PRO A 270 -6.14 -0.82 -24.88
C PRO A 270 -6.80 0.14 -23.89
N ALA A 271 -8.12 0.14 -23.80
CA ALA A 271 -8.86 1.01 -22.89
C ALA A 271 -8.67 0.61 -21.41
N SER A 272 -8.78 -0.68 -21.06
CA SER A 272 -8.62 -1.12 -19.68
C SER A 272 -7.17 -0.96 -19.17
N VAL A 273 -6.19 -1.24 -20.01
CA VAL A 273 -4.77 -1.07 -19.65
C VAL A 273 -4.38 0.41 -19.54
N ALA A 274 -4.78 1.25 -20.49
CA ALA A 274 -4.54 2.69 -20.42
C ALA A 274 -5.27 3.34 -19.23
N GLY A 275 -6.53 2.96 -19.01
CA GLY A 275 -7.32 3.45 -17.87
C GLY A 275 -6.63 3.14 -16.54
N HIS A 276 -6.15 1.91 -16.36
CA HIS A 276 -5.38 1.53 -15.16
C HIS A 276 -4.04 2.27 -15.06
N ALA A 277 -3.28 2.38 -16.15
CA ALA A 277 -1.99 3.07 -16.12
C ALA A 277 -2.09 4.54 -15.71
N MET A 278 -3.23 5.21 -15.99
CA MET A 278 -3.43 6.64 -15.81
C MET A 278 -4.32 7.06 -14.65
N TYR A 279 -4.81 6.11 -13.80
CA TYR A 279 -5.72 6.42 -12.70
C TYR A 279 -4.99 7.00 -11.47
N GLU A 280 -5.75 7.54 -10.51
CA GLU A 280 -5.30 8.01 -9.18
C GLU A 280 -4.24 9.12 -9.16
N ARG A 281 -4.20 10.01 -10.15
CA ARG A 281 -3.18 11.07 -10.21
C ARG A 281 -3.74 12.40 -10.68
N SER A 282 -3.13 13.47 -10.19
CA SER A 282 -3.39 14.82 -10.70
C SER A 282 -2.90 15.00 -12.15
N ASN A 283 -1.77 14.38 -12.51
CA ASN A 283 -1.30 14.27 -13.88
C ASN A 283 -1.29 12.80 -14.33
N PRO A 284 -2.24 12.36 -15.17
CA PRO A 284 -2.39 10.96 -15.57
C PRO A 284 -1.20 10.38 -16.36
N TYR A 285 -0.33 11.24 -16.87
CA TYR A 285 0.81 10.82 -17.69
C TYR A 285 2.10 10.63 -16.92
N ASP A 286 2.17 11.08 -15.68
CA ASP A 286 3.39 11.05 -14.87
C ASP A 286 3.23 10.11 -13.68
N GLU A 287 4.08 9.09 -13.59
CA GLU A 287 4.24 8.22 -12.42
C GLU A 287 5.55 8.49 -11.73
N PHE A 288 5.53 8.93 -10.47
CA PHE A 288 6.73 9.07 -9.66
C PHE A 288 7.10 7.74 -9.02
N VAL A 289 8.31 7.26 -9.32
CA VAL A 289 8.84 6.01 -8.81
C VAL A 289 10.20 6.26 -8.14
N ALA A 290 10.66 5.31 -7.32
CA ALA A 290 11.97 5.43 -6.70
C ALA A 290 13.08 5.61 -7.75
N GLY A 291 13.77 6.75 -7.67
CA GLY A 291 14.87 7.09 -8.58
C GLY A 291 14.47 7.84 -9.85
N GLY A 292 13.18 8.18 -10.05
CA GLY A 292 12.79 8.93 -11.23
C GLY A 292 11.28 9.07 -11.45
N ARG A 293 10.93 9.30 -12.70
CA ARG A 293 9.56 9.48 -13.16
C ARG A 293 9.34 8.71 -14.46
N LEU A 294 8.25 7.96 -14.54
CA LEU A 294 7.77 7.34 -15.76
C LEU A 294 6.86 8.33 -16.49
N ASP A 295 7.22 8.70 -17.71
CA ASP A 295 6.43 9.53 -18.62
C ASP A 295 5.68 8.63 -19.62
N MET A 296 4.35 8.71 -19.59
CA MET A 296 3.45 7.88 -20.39
C MET A 296 2.74 8.64 -21.52
N ARG A 297 3.13 9.89 -21.80
CA ARG A 297 2.45 10.73 -22.82
C ARG A 297 2.47 10.14 -24.21
N ASP A 298 3.56 9.47 -24.57
CA ASP A 298 3.77 8.88 -25.89
C ASP A 298 3.43 7.37 -25.92
N CYS A 299 2.76 6.85 -24.88
CA CYS A 299 2.35 5.45 -24.86
C CYS A 299 1.33 5.13 -25.96
N VAL A 300 1.62 4.06 -26.69
CA VAL A 300 0.74 3.49 -27.70
C VAL A 300 0.27 2.12 -27.23
N TYR A 301 -1.04 1.90 -27.28
CA TYR A 301 -1.71 0.68 -26.84
C TYR A 301 -2.32 -0.03 -28.04
N GLU A 302 -1.91 -1.27 -28.28
CA GLU A 302 -2.35 -2.07 -29.42
C GLU A 302 -2.90 -3.42 -28.98
N GLN A 303 -4.12 -3.76 -29.41
CA GLN A 303 -4.66 -5.10 -29.22
C GLN A 303 -3.99 -6.08 -30.15
N ILE A 304 -3.17 -6.99 -29.64
CA ILE A 304 -2.42 -7.98 -30.46
C ILE A 304 -3.03 -9.37 -30.45
N SER A 305 -3.91 -9.66 -29.49
CA SER A 305 -4.73 -10.86 -29.44
C SER A 305 -6.03 -10.57 -28.67
N GLU A 306 -6.96 -11.53 -28.64
CA GLU A 306 -8.21 -11.37 -27.89
C GLU A 306 -7.99 -10.95 -26.43
N LYS A 307 -6.89 -11.40 -25.79
CA LYS A 307 -6.62 -11.21 -24.36
C LYS A 307 -5.42 -10.33 -24.04
N THR A 308 -4.70 -9.86 -25.07
CA THR A 308 -3.40 -9.22 -24.87
C THR A 308 -3.32 -7.86 -25.52
N THR A 309 -2.94 -6.86 -24.76
CA THR A 309 -2.54 -5.53 -25.24
C THR A 309 -1.02 -5.40 -25.20
N ARG A 310 -0.45 -4.85 -26.27
CA ARG A 310 0.95 -4.43 -26.37
C ARG A 310 1.06 -2.93 -26.10
N ILE A 311 2.09 -2.54 -25.38
CA ILE A 311 2.36 -1.15 -25.02
C ILE A 311 3.79 -0.79 -25.43
N THR A 312 3.94 0.40 -26.03
CA THR A 312 5.23 1.01 -26.41
C THR A 312 5.22 2.48 -26.07
N GLY A 313 6.36 3.17 -26.05
CA GLY A 313 6.47 4.63 -25.95
C GLY A 313 6.57 5.19 -24.54
N ALA A 314 6.52 4.37 -23.49
CA ALA A 314 6.85 4.83 -22.14
C ALA A 314 8.31 5.29 -22.05
N ARG A 315 8.62 6.29 -21.19
CA ARG A 315 9.98 6.79 -20.97
C ARG A 315 10.25 6.97 -19.48
N PHE A 316 11.35 6.43 -19.01
CA PHE A 316 11.84 6.68 -17.66
C PHE A 316 12.79 7.87 -17.63
N ILE A 317 12.49 8.85 -16.81
CA ILE A 317 13.28 10.07 -16.62
C ILE A 317 13.92 9.97 -15.24
N PRO A 318 15.25 9.74 -15.14
CA PRO A 318 15.95 9.68 -13.85
C PRO A 318 15.80 10.97 -13.06
N ALA A 319 15.72 10.86 -11.74
CA ALA A 319 15.74 12.00 -10.85
C ALA A 319 17.17 12.59 -10.73
N ASP A 320 17.23 13.91 -10.58
CA ASP A 320 18.51 14.63 -10.41
C ASP A 320 19.13 14.42 -9.01
N ALA A 321 18.33 14.01 -8.03
CA ALA A 321 18.75 13.81 -6.64
C ALA A 321 18.26 12.46 -6.11
N VAL A 322 19.08 11.82 -5.27
CA VAL A 322 18.75 10.55 -4.62
C VAL A 322 17.91 10.85 -3.37
N ARG A 323 16.63 10.51 -3.43
CA ARG A 323 15.68 10.74 -2.34
C ARG A 323 14.83 9.47 -2.12
N VAL A 324 14.42 9.26 -0.87
CA VAL A 324 13.54 8.18 -0.47
C VAL A 324 12.27 8.77 0.16
N LYS A 325 11.10 8.29 -0.24
CA LYS A 325 9.82 8.62 0.39
C LYS A 325 9.77 7.97 1.77
N LEU A 326 9.35 8.76 2.77
CA LEU A 326 9.06 8.31 4.13
C LEU A 326 7.56 8.41 4.36
N GLU A 327 6.98 7.35 4.88
CA GLU A 327 5.60 7.30 5.37
C GLU A 327 5.62 7.12 6.88
N GLY A 328 4.76 7.84 7.59
CA GLY A 328 4.67 7.74 9.04
C GLY A 328 3.25 7.93 9.54
N ALA A 329 2.93 7.22 10.62
CA ALA A 329 1.63 7.31 11.26
C ALA A 329 1.78 7.48 12.77
N GLY A 330 0.89 8.27 13.36
CA GLY A 330 0.85 8.53 14.81
C GLY A 330 -0.56 8.38 15.37
N LYS A 331 -0.62 7.92 16.61
CA LYS A 331 -1.86 7.69 17.32
C LYS A 331 -2.48 9.03 17.78
N LEU A 332 -3.77 9.20 17.48
CA LEU A 332 -4.58 10.31 17.99
C LEU A 332 -5.19 9.99 19.36
N GLY A 333 -5.60 8.76 19.58
CA GLY A 333 -6.23 8.32 20.81
C GLY A 333 -7.07 7.06 20.65
N GLU A 334 -7.73 6.65 21.72
CA GLU A 334 -8.76 5.61 21.70
C GLU A 334 -9.99 6.14 20.97
N ARG A 335 -10.77 5.27 20.31
CA ARG A 335 -11.90 5.68 19.48
C ARG A 335 -13.16 4.87 19.78
N PHE A 336 -14.28 5.56 19.87
CA PHE A 336 -15.63 4.99 19.96
C PHE A 336 -16.53 5.58 18.89
N VAL A 337 -17.53 4.83 18.46
CA VAL A 337 -18.42 5.19 17.35
C VAL A 337 -19.88 5.03 17.76
N GLY A 338 -20.66 6.09 17.59
CA GLY A 338 -22.13 6.07 17.69
C GLY A 338 -22.76 6.20 16.30
N ILE A 339 -23.95 5.64 16.11
CA ILE A 339 -24.67 5.71 14.84
C ILE A 339 -26.09 6.20 15.09
N ALA A 340 -26.47 7.28 14.40
CA ALA A 340 -27.78 7.89 14.50
C ALA A 340 -28.44 8.05 13.12
N GLY A 341 -29.76 7.95 13.09
CA GLY A 341 -30.58 8.16 11.89
C GLY A 341 -31.45 9.42 12.03
N VAL A 342 -31.63 10.16 10.95
CA VAL A 342 -32.50 11.34 10.87
C VAL A 342 -33.41 11.20 9.66
N ARG A 343 -34.73 11.28 9.90
CA ARG A 343 -35.74 11.16 8.83
C ARG A 343 -36.65 12.39 8.69
N ASP A 344 -36.75 13.23 9.74
CA ASP A 344 -37.57 14.43 9.70
C ASP A 344 -36.98 15.49 8.75
N PRO A 345 -37.73 15.97 7.75
CA PRO A 345 -37.21 16.91 6.76
C PRO A 345 -36.69 18.23 7.33
N TYR A 346 -37.33 18.73 8.43
CA TYR A 346 -36.89 19.95 9.05
C TYR A 346 -35.55 19.75 9.79
N THR A 347 -35.41 18.64 10.51
CA THR A 347 -34.17 18.27 11.17
C THR A 347 -33.03 18.02 10.15
N ILE A 348 -33.33 17.38 9.00
CA ILE A 348 -32.37 17.20 7.89
C ILE A 348 -31.87 18.55 7.39
N ALA A 349 -32.77 19.51 7.16
CA ALA A 349 -32.42 20.86 6.70
C ALA A 349 -31.56 21.64 7.73
N HIS A 350 -31.63 21.29 9.00
CA HIS A 350 -30.92 21.96 10.09
C HIS A 350 -29.90 21.04 10.79
N ILE A 351 -29.39 20.05 10.07
CA ILE A 351 -28.51 19.06 10.69
C ILE A 351 -27.20 19.66 11.24
N ASP A 352 -26.69 20.73 10.65
CA ASP A 352 -25.51 21.43 11.15
C ASP A 352 -25.78 22.07 12.54
N GLU A 353 -26.98 22.59 12.77
CA GLU A 353 -27.38 23.14 14.07
C GLU A 353 -27.53 22.04 15.12
N VAL A 354 -28.06 20.87 14.74
CA VAL A 354 -28.14 19.68 15.61
C VAL A 354 -26.72 19.21 16.01
N ILE A 355 -25.78 19.16 15.04
CA ILE A 355 -24.39 18.80 15.29
C ILE A 355 -23.70 19.84 16.19
N ALA A 356 -23.91 21.12 15.92
CA ALA A 356 -23.36 22.21 16.76
C ALA A 356 -23.85 22.13 18.20
N TRP A 357 -25.15 21.87 18.41
CA TRP A 357 -25.72 21.62 19.73
C TRP A 357 -25.03 20.46 20.46
N ALA A 358 -24.92 19.33 19.80
CA ALA A 358 -24.30 18.14 20.39
C ALA A 358 -22.81 18.35 20.71
N ARG A 359 -22.08 19.03 19.83
CA ARG A 359 -20.68 19.40 20.06
C ARG A 359 -20.54 20.35 21.27
N GLN A 360 -21.41 21.35 21.40
CA GLN A 360 -21.38 22.26 22.52
C GLN A 360 -21.56 21.52 23.85
N ALA A 361 -22.47 20.54 23.91
CA ALA A 361 -22.67 19.74 25.12
C ALA A 361 -21.40 18.91 25.49
N VAL A 362 -20.60 18.49 24.51
CA VAL A 362 -19.31 17.86 24.80
C VAL A 362 -18.29 18.87 25.32
N VAL A 363 -18.25 20.10 24.74
CA VAL A 363 -17.41 21.19 25.24
C VAL A 363 -17.78 21.57 26.67
N ASP A 364 -19.07 21.68 26.97
CA ASP A 364 -19.57 22.04 28.31
C ASP A 364 -19.20 21.01 29.38
N ARG A 365 -19.08 19.74 28.98
CA ARG A 365 -18.76 18.64 29.91
C ARG A 365 -17.25 18.41 30.08
N PHE A 366 -16.47 18.49 28.99
CA PHE A 366 -15.06 18.08 29.00
C PHE A 366 -14.07 19.23 28.75
N GLY A 367 -14.55 20.44 28.50
CA GLY A 367 -13.74 21.56 28.05
C GLY A 367 -13.48 21.51 26.51
N PRO A 368 -12.80 22.51 25.96
CA PRO A 368 -12.59 22.63 24.50
C PRO A 368 -11.52 21.71 23.92
N ASP A 369 -10.63 21.16 24.75
CA ASP A 369 -9.41 20.51 24.34
C ASP A 369 -9.29 19.07 24.88
N GLY A 370 -8.37 18.29 24.30
CA GLY A 370 -8.02 16.94 24.78
C GLY A 370 -8.88 15.83 24.20
N TRP A 371 -9.71 16.12 23.20
CA TRP A 371 -10.54 15.15 22.49
C TRP A 371 -10.84 15.63 21.06
N GLU A 372 -11.22 14.68 20.21
CA GLU A 372 -11.77 14.98 18.88
C GLU A 372 -13.17 14.37 18.75
N LEU A 373 -14.04 15.05 18.01
CA LEU A 373 -15.40 14.61 17.74
C LEU A 373 -15.74 14.88 16.27
N HIS A 374 -15.99 13.81 15.52
CA HIS A 374 -16.27 13.89 14.10
C HIS A 374 -17.67 13.38 13.79
N TYR A 375 -18.36 14.03 12.84
CA TYR A 375 -19.66 13.66 12.34
C TYR A 375 -19.58 13.43 10.84
N ASN A 376 -19.78 12.18 10.40
CA ASN A 376 -19.89 11.84 8.99
C ASN A 376 -21.39 11.70 8.66
N VAL A 377 -21.93 12.64 7.88
CA VAL A 377 -23.36 12.73 7.56
C VAL A 377 -23.63 12.07 6.22
N PHE A 378 -23.80 10.74 6.22
CA PHE A 378 -24.16 9.99 5.02
C PHE A 378 -25.57 10.36 4.56
N GLY A 379 -25.75 10.54 3.25
CA GLY A 379 -26.95 11.09 2.65
C GLY A 379 -26.87 12.61 2.41
N ARG A 380 -25.77 13.27 2.87
CA ARG A 380 -25.45 14.66 2.56
C ARG A 380 -24.01 14.82 2.06
N ASP A 381 -23.03 14.69 2.95
CA ASP A 381 -21.62 14.96 2.69
C ASP A 381 -20.66 14.01 3.42
N GLY A 382 -21.16 12.87 3.89
CA GLY A 382 -20.40 11.93 4.73
C GLY A 382 -19.15 11.32 4.08
N ILE A 383 -19.04 11.35 2.75
CA ILE A 383 -17.86 10.85 2.01
C ILE A 383 -16.90 12.00 1.69
N MET A 384 -17.38 13.06 1.02
CA MET A 384 -16.52 14.12 0.49
C MET A 384 -16.40 15.32 1.44
N GLY A 385 -17.18 15.37 2.53
CA GLY A 385 -17.17 16.48 3.47
C GLY A 385 -17.44 17.83 2.79
N PRO A 386 -16.60 18.86 3.03
CA PRO A 386 -16.79 20.18 2.43
C PRO A 386 -16.69 20.23 0.90
N LEU A 387 -16.11 19.20 0.26
CA LEU A 387 -15.98 19.11 -1.18
C LEU A 387 -17.20 18.51 -1.88
N GLU A 388 -18.23 18.08 -1.12
CA GLU A 388 -19.47 17.52 -1.69
C GLU A 388 -20.24 18.57 -2.51
N PRO A 389 -20.37 18.42 -3.85
CA PRO A 389 -21.02 19.43 -4.70
C PRO A 389 -22.54 19.47 -4.53
N LEU A 390 -23.18 18.40 -4.01
CA LEU A 390 -24.63 18.31 -3.79
C LEU A 390 -25.03 18.45 -2.33
N ARG A 391 -24.17 19.05 -1.51
CA ARG A 391 -24.40 19.22 -0.06
C ARG A 391 -25.73 19.88 0.29
N ASP A 392 -26.18 20.81 -0.55
CA ASP A 392 -27.44 21.56 -0.37
C ASP A 392 -28.69 20.78 -0.80
N THR A 393 -28.53 19.56 -1.32
CA THR A 393 -29.63 18.67 -1.72
C THR A 393 -29.53 17.32 -0.98
N PRO A 394 -29.70 17.32 0.36
CA PRO A 394 -29.56 16.09 1.15
C PRO A 394 -30.64 15.07 0.77
N GLY A 395 -30.33 13.80 1.06
CA GLY A 395 -31.27 12.70 0.93
C GLY A 395 -32.50 12.85 1.83
N HIS A 396 -33.53 12.02 1.59
CA HIS A 396 -34.75 12.00 2.39
C HIS A 396 -34.55 11.41 3.81
N GLU A 397 -33.42 10.78 4.06
CA GLU A 397 -32.96 10.34 5.39
C GLU A 397 -31.43 10.43 5.46
N LEU A 398 -30.90 10.63 6.64
CA LEU A 398 -29.47 10.70 6.91
C LEU A 398 -29.05 9.62 7.90
N CYS A 399 -27.86 9.05 7.68
CA CYS A 399 -27.14 8.27 8.69
C CYS A 399 -25.96 9.09 9.18
N VAL A 400 -25.91 9.38 10.47
CA VAL A 400 -24.81 10.13 11.09
C VAL A 400 -23.94 9.17 11.87
N VAL A 401 -22.69 9.04 11.45
CA VAL A 401 -21.66 8.30 12.18
C VAL A 401 -20.87 9.30 13.01
N VAL A 402 -20.95 9.14 14.33
CA VAL A 402 -20.32 10.01 15.32
C VAL A 402 -19.08 9.31 15.87
N GLN A 403 -17.91 9.92 15.75
CA GLN A 403 -16.67 9.35 16.22
C GLN A 403 -16.09 10.23 17.34
N GLY A 404 -15.93 9.67 18.54
CA GLY A 404 -15.22 10.29 19.65
C GLY A 404 -13.81 9.69 19.77
N ILE A 405 -12.79 10.53 19.79
CA ILE A 405 -11.38 10.15 19.97
C ILE A 405 -10.84 10.90 21.18
N ALA A 406 -10.16 10.18 22.08
CA ALA A 406 -9.56 10.76 23.28
C ALA A 406 -8.38 9.91 23.79
N PRO A 407 -7.55 10.44 24.70
CA PRO A 407 -6.38 9.73 25.21
C PRO A 407 -6.70 8.40 25.92
N THR A 408 -7.87 8.29 26.55
CA THR A 408 -8.32 7.08 27.26
C THR A 408 -9.61 6.52 26.67
N LYS A 409 -9.87 5.22 26.86
CA LYS A 409 -11.11 4.56 26.39
C LYS A 409 -12.34 5.15 27.02
N GLU A 410 -12.29 5.40 28.33
CA GLU A 410 -13.39 5.95 29.11
C GLU A 410 -13.80 7.34 28.59
N MET A 411 -12.81 8.20 28.34
CA MET A 411 -13.06 9.54 27.80
C MET A 411 -13.57 9.48 26.36
N ALA A 412 -12.99 8.63 25.50
CA ALA A 412 -13.43 8.47 24.12
C ALA A 412 -14.88 7.96 24.04
N GLU A 413 -15.24 6.99 24.90
CA GLU A 413 -16.60 6.48 25.04
C GLU A 413 -17.58 7.57 25.46
N GLU A 414 -17.24 8.33 26.51
CA GLU A 414 -18.09 9.40 26.98
C GLU A 414 -18.24 10.54 25.97
N VAL A 415 -17.18 10.91 25.25
CA VAL A 415 -17.22 11.92 24.19
C VAL A 415 -18.13 11.44 23.04
N ALA A 416 -17.95 10.22 22.55
CA ALA A 416 -18.79 9.65 21.49
C ALA A 416 -20.25 9.53 21.94
N MET A 417 -20.50 9.04 23.15
CA MET A 417 -21.84 8.87 23.70
C MET A 417 -22.54 10.23 23.88
N THR A 418 -21.86 11.22 24.46
CA THR A 418 -22.41 12.59 24.63
C THR A 418 -22.69 13.19 23.26
N GLY A 419 -21.72 13.15 22.33
CA GLY A 419 -21.90 13.67 20.98
C GLY A 419 -23.06 13.02 20.21
N THR A 420 -23.26 11.71 20.37
CA THR A 420 -24.37 10.99 19.75
C THR A 420 -25.71 11.32 20.41
N ARG A 421 -25.82 11.17 21.73
CA ARG A 421 -27.10 11.32 22.46
C ARG A 421 -27.59 12.75 22.49
N GLN A 422 -26.71 13.74 22.52
CA GLN A 422 -27.11 15.14 22.53
C GLN A 422 -27.73 15.61 21.21
N MET A 423 -27.50 14.91 20.09
CA MET A 423 -28.26 15.17 18.86
C MET A 423 -29.76 14.99 19.04
N PHE A 424 -30.21 14.02 19.86
CA PHE A 424 -31.63 13.80 20.18
C PHE A 424 -32.23 14.99 20.96
N TYR A 425 -31.44 15.67 21.78
CA TYR A 425 -31.88 16.77 22.62
C TYR A 425 -31.74 18.17 21.98
N ALA A 426 -31.23 18.23 20.73
CA ALA A 426 -31.08 19.49 20.02
C ALA A 426 -32.42 20.23 19.94
N ARG A 427 -32.37 21.53 20.19
CA ARG A 427 -33.57 22.41 20.15
C ARG A 427 -33.46 23.33 18.95
N LEU A 428 -34.23 23.01 17.93
CA LEU A 428 -34.35 23.83 16.73
C LEU A 428 -35.49 24.85 16.90
N PRO A 429 -35.38 26.06 16.31
CA PRO A 429 -36.29 27.18 16.61
C PRO A 429 -37.78 26.88 16.44
N ASP A 430 -38.16 26.18 15.39
CA ASP A 430 -39.56 25.94 15.03
C ASP A 430 -40.09 24.56 15.47
N VAL A 431 -39.26 23.77 16.17
CA VAL A 431 -39.65 22.45 16.67
C VAL A 431 -40.33 22.60 18.02
N LYS A 432 -41.66 22.33 18.07
CA LYS A 432 -42.49 22.41 19.29
C LYS A 432 -42.65 21.09 20.02
N GLY A 433 -42.19 20.00 19.44
CA GLY A 433 -42.23 18.67 20.05
C GLY A 433 -41.24 18.52 21.20
N THR A 434 -41.58 17.65 22.16
CA THR A 434 -40.70 17.31 23.29
C THR A 434 -39.80 16.10 22.96
N ALA A 435 -40.16 15.32 21.95
CA ALA A 435 -39.36 14.20 21.45
C ALA A 435 -38.32 14.69 20.41
N GLY A 436 -37.14 14.10 20.41
CA GLY A 436 -36.13 14.38 19.42
C GLY A 436 -36.46 13.80 18.03
N SER A 437 -35.90 14.38 17.00
CA SER A 437 -36.03 13.95 15.60
C SER A 437 -34.90 13.03 15.15
N VAL A 438 -34.06 12.57 16.06
CA VAL A 438 -32.93 11.68 15.84
C VAL A 438 -33.19 10.33 16.48
N SER A 439 -32.96 9.27 15.73
CA SER A 439 -33.12 7.88 16.16
C SER A 439 -31.71 7.26 16.33
N PHE A 440 -31.51 6.48 17.38
CA PHE A 440 -30.26 5.72 17.53
C PHE A 440 -30.40 4.34 16.89
N VAL A 441 -29.40 3.95 16.13
CA VAL A 441 -29.31 2.60 15.54
C VAL A 441 -28.91 1.58 16.61
N LEU A 442 -28.07 2.02 17.55
CA LEU A 442 -27.59 1.22 18.69
C LEU A 442 -27.80 2.03 19.99
N ASP A 443 -28.09 1.34 21.08
CA ASP A 443 -28.28 1.96 22.40
C ASP A 443 -26.95 2.43 23.03
N GLU A 444 -25.85 1.76 22.65
CA GLU A 444 -24.49 2.06 23.08
C GLU A 444 -23.63 2.62 21.95
N VAL A 445 -22.49 3.20 22.30
CA VAL A 445 -21.39 3.46 21.35
C VAL A 445 -20.46 2.26 21.33
N LEU A 446 -19.93 1.95 20.15
CA LEU A 446 -19.08 0.80 19.93
C LEU A 446 -17.59 1.16 19.98
N PRO A 447 -16.74 0.36 20.63
CA PRO A 447 -15.31 0.51 20.51
C PRO A 447 -14.85 0.24 19.07
N ALA A 448 -13.99 1.10 18.56
CA ALA A 448 -13.36 0.93 17.25
C ALA A 448 -11.82 0.82 17.42
N SER A 449 -11.11 0.54 16.32
CA SER A 449 -9.66 0.69 16.33
C SER A 449 -9.29 2.10 16.76
N ALA A 450 -8.20 2.26 17.49
CA ALA A 450 -7.71 3.58 17.88
C ALA A 450 -7.57 4.50 16.66
N GLY A 451 -7.77 5.79 16.88
CA GLY A 451 -7.59 6.81 15.86
C GLY A 451 -6.10 7.00 15.57
N TYR A 452 -5.73 7.00 14.29
CA TYR A 452 -4.39 7.33 13.80
C TYR A 452 -4.49 8.35 12.69
N ARG A 453 -3.41 9.10 12.46
CA ARG A 453 -3.27 9.99 11.31
C ARG A 453 -1.95 9.76 10.60
N TRP A 454 -1.89 10.09 9.33
CA TRP A 454 -0.64 10.18 8.60
C TRP A 454 0.15 11.39 9.11
N THR A 455 1.29 11.14 9.73
CA THR A 455 2.20 12.18 10.22
C THR A 455 3.28 12.49 9.21
N LEU A 456 3.75 11.49 8.44
CA LEU A 456 4.71 11.69 7.37
C LEU A 456 4.14 11.25 6.03
N ASN A 457 4.31 12.10 5.03
CA ASN A 457 4.32 11.85 3.60
C ASN A 457 5.37 12.80 3.02
N HIS A 458 6.65 12.40 3.16
CA HIS A 458 7.79 13.28 2.95
C HIS A 458 8.89 12.57 2.18
N THR A 459 9.87 13.33 1.67
CA THR A 459 11.08 12.79 1.06
C THR A 459 12.32 13.19 1.84
N MET A 460 13.22 12.23 2.04
CA MET A 460 14.52 12.43 2.67
C MET A 460 15.64 12.20 1.66
N ALA A 461 16.59 13.12 1.57
CA ALA A 461 17.81 12.92 0.80
C ALA A 461 18.70 11.87 1.47
N VAL A 462 19.26 10.95 0.68
CA VAL A 462 20.19 9.91 1.12
C VAL A 462 21.41 9.87 0.21
N ASP A 463 22.53 9.36 0.71
CA ASP A 463 23.76 9.22 -0.08
C ASP A 463 23.72 7.98 -0.96
N ASP A 464 23.10 6.89 -0.47
CA ASP A 464 22.86 5.65 -1.20
C ASP A 464 21.42 5.20 -0.96
N LEU A 465 20.74 4.70 -2.00
CA LEU A 465 19.38 4.16 -1.91
C LEU A 465 19.29 2.91 -1.01
N MET A 466 20.42 2.26 -0.70
CA MET A 466 20.49 1.11 0.21
C MET A 466 20.68 1.50 1.68
N ASP A 467 20.99 2.77 2.02
CA ASP A 467 21.29 3.19 3.39
C ASP A 467 20.17 2.90 4.40
N LEU A 468 18.91 2.88 3.92
CA LEU A 468 17.73 2.66 4.74
C LEU A 468 17.22 1.21 4.72
N PHE A 469 17.83 0.33 3.90
CA PHE A 469 17.32 -1.02 3.69
C PHE A 469 18.37 -2.07 4.08
N ARG A 470 18.03 -2.90 5.07
CA ARG A 470 18.91 -3.97 5.56
C ARG A 470 18.46 -5.29 4.98
N THR A 471 19.25 -5.84 4.06
CA THR A 471 19.00 -7.14 3.45
C THR A 471 19.56 -8.27 4.30
N ALA A 472 18.85 -9.39 4.33
CA ALA A 472 19.29 -10.64 4.93
C ALA A 472 18.78 -11.83 4.11
N PHE A 473 19.39 -13.01 4.27
CA PHE A 473 18.92 -14.23 3.63
C PHE A 473 19.39 -15.48 4.39
N GLU A 474 18.65 -16.56 4.19
CA GLU A 474 18.95 -17.89 4.75
C GLU A 474 18.55 -19.01 3.78
N THR A 475 18.94 -20.25 4.08
CA THR A 475 18.42 -21.42 3.38
C THR A 475 17.31 -22.05 4.19
N VAL A 476 16.15 -22.26 3.58
CA VAL A 476 14.95 -22.87 4.16
C VAL A 476 14.57 -24.10 3.36
N GLY A 477 13.96 -25.08 4.02
CA GLY A 477 13.52 -26.36 3.42
C GLY A 477 14.18 -27.56 4.05
N THR A 478 13.72 -28.73 3.68
CA THR A 478 14.23 -30.01 4.21
C THR A 478 15.23 -30.61 3.23
N PRO A 479 16.49 -30.92 3.65
CA PRO A 479 17.42 -31.65 2.81
C PRO A 479 16.77 -32.96 2.32
N ALA A 480 16.94 -33.29 1.05
CA ALA A 480 16.61 -34.62 0.58
C ALA A 480 17.40 -35.63 1.45
N HIS A 481 16.72 -36.58 2.08
CA HIS A 481 17.41 -37.65 2.78
C HIS A 481 18.31 -38.36 1.75
N ALA A 482 19.64 -38.31 2.01
CA ALA A 482 20.64 -39.01 1.23
C ALA A 482 20.47 -40.53 1.38
#